data_f032a977360a157b10ea6f12ab044e5c
#
_entry.id   f032a977360a157b10ea6f12ab044e5c
#
_cell.length_a   1.000
_cell.length_b   1.000
_cell.length_c   1.000
_cell.angle_alpha   90.00
_cell.angle_beta   90.00
_cell.angle_gamma   90.00
#
_symmetry.space_group_name_H-M   'P 1'
#
loop_
_entity.id
_entity.type
_entity.pdbx_description
1 polymer ?
#
loop_
_entity_poly.entity_id
_entity_poly.type
_entity_poly.pdbx_seq_one_letter_code
_entity_poly.pdbx_strand_id
1 'polypeptide(L)'
;MKILFTAVPQWYPASPYLAAALLVGQLKGRGFDAESYDFNIEFFNDILNKDYAKKSLEDAKEFLSSAEFACDASFSDDINEKRKKTFEIRKRIVGDYIKFDGEKAERTIEKIDWAMSVIKTKELFFDPEKLYEAKDIINSALDMASLPYVPSRIMIDNFIANPVMTYDFADVDNQCKNADMNMFLPYFEQKLGEKDFSVYSLINISITDLSQIVPGLTLARLLKEKTDAKICLGGNYIYKIAPDLKKIPEIFSEYCDFFIVGDGEIASVELAEYMCGKRNIGDVHSLVYADENGNVITNETAPLLDMDNIYYPDFDCFDFGKYLAPEPVLPVQFGKGCYWSKCTFCDFYTGQQKFDMKSVSRAVDEVEFLVNKYGFKHFNFVDEAVPPAFYNAFATELIKRNLKIYYSSFVRLEKAFTADVLRNMYNSGARYMMWGYESESPRIMELMNKGIDLLERKRILADSAKAGIWNVVTFLLGFPTETDEELQSTIDVIYDSTIVDTCVPSNFALKKNAILKSKTDSVDITEFHENGELHISYKYSSLSSTMEEVKARRNRFEKKFLEDTADRLWPHTFTEGDYLMFYLTRYGKDYVKNYRLKYKKDIPKY
;
A
#
# COMPACT_ATOMS: atom_id res chain seq x y z
N MET A 1 -29.69 -8.53 8.32
CA MET A 1 -28.85 -7.44 7.79
C MET A 1 -27.55 -8.04 7.30
N LYS A 2 -27.22 -7.88 6.03
CA LYS A 2 -25.98 -8.40 5.44
C LYS A 2 -24.99 -7.25 5.23
N ILE A 3 -23.72 -7.45 5.61
CA ILE A 3 -22.67 -6.43 5.61
C ILE A 3 -21.55 -6.87 4.67
N LEU A 4 -21.07 -5.95 3.83
CA LEU A 4 -19.94 -6.19 2.94
C LEU A 4 -18.75 -5.34 3.36
N PHE A 5 -17.54 -5.93 3.30
CA PHE A 5 -16.27 -5.22 3.30
C PHE A 5 -15.58 -5.37 1.96
N THR A 6 -15.06 -4.26 1.42
CA THR A 6 -14.40 -4.27 0.12
C THR A 6 -12.97 -3.73 0.20
N ALA A 7 -12.07 -4.38 -0.53
CA ALA A 7 -10.78 -3.84 -0.92
C ALA A 7 -10.87 -3.27 -2.34
N VAL A 8 -10.39 -2.04 -2.54
CA VAL A 8 -10.40 -1.39 -3.86
C VAL A 8 -9.02 -1.43 -4.50
N PRO A 9 -8.90 -1.37 -5.83
CA PRO A 9 -7.64 -1.04 -6.47
C PRO A 9 -7.11 0.32 -5.94
N GLN A 10 -5.86 0.56 -5.84
CA GLN A 10 -4.74 -0.31 -6.10
C GLN A 10 -4.15 -0.82 -4.77
N TRP A 11 -3.97 -2.11 -4.68
CA TRP A 11 -3.23 -2.79 -3.63
C TRP A 11 -2.39 -3.90 -4.26
N TYR A 12 -1.28 -4.28 -3.63
CA TYR A 12 -0.42 -5.32 -4.19
C TYR A 12 -1.17 -6.67 -4.31
N PRO A 13 -1.28 -7.24 -5.53
CA PRO A 13 -2.23 -8.34 -5.79
C PRO A 13 -1.69 -9.75 -5.44
N ALA A 14 -0.61 -9.89 -4.68
CA ALA A 14 -0.08 -11.20 -4.29
C ALA A 14 -0.60 -11.69 -2.93
N SER A 15 -1.18 -10.80 -2.12
CA SER A 15 -1.66 -11.10 -0.77
C SER A 15 -3.06 -10.57 -0.54
N PRO A 16 -3.91 -11.29 0.24
CA PRO A 16 -5.23 -10.81 0.58
C PRO A 16 -5.18 -9.58 1.50
N TYR A 17 -6.24 -8.79 1.46
CA TYR A 17 -6.33 -7.55 2.20
C TYR A 17 -6.74 -7.78 3.66
N LEU A 18 -5.83 -7.52 4.62
CA LEU A 18 -6.03 -7.86 6.03
C LEU A 18 -7.22 -7.16 6.67
N ALA A 19 -7.42 -5.85 6.41
CA ALA A 19 -8.46 -5.09 7.11
C ALA A 19 -9.85 -5.70 6.89
N ALA A 20 -10.19 -6.12 5.66
CA ALA A 20 -11.46 -6.77 5.38
C ALA A 20 -11.59 -8.11 6.14
N ALA A 21 -10.54 -8.93 6.16
CA ALA A 21 -10.55 -10.20 6.88
C ALA A 21 -10.71 -10.02 8.41
N LEU A 22 -10.01 -9.03 9.00
CA LEU A 22 -10.12 -8.71 10.42
C LEU A 22 -11.54 -8.25 10.79
N LEU A 23 -12.09 -7.30 10.04
CA LEU A 23 -13.39 -6.70 10.36
C LEU A 23 -14.55 -7.68 10.11
N VAL A 24 -14.45 -8.52 9.08
CA VAL A 24 -15.39 -9.63 8.88
C VAL A 24 -15.32 -10.63 10.03
N GLY A 25 -14.11 -10.99 10.48
CA GLY A 25 -13.92 -11.85 11.65
C GLY A 25 -14.56 -11.28 12.93
N GLN A 26 -14.39 -9.95 13.16
CA GLN A 26 -15.02 -9.26 14.30
C GLN A 26 -16.56 -9.33 14.24
N LEU A 27 -17.14 -9.05 13.08
CA LEU A 27 -18.60 -9.05 12.91
C LEU A 27 -19.20 -10.45 13.01
N LYS A 28 -18.61 -11.44 12.34
CA LYS A 28 -19.05 -12.85 12.43
C LYS A 28 -18.97 -13.38 13.86
N GLY A 29 -17.88 -13.07 14.57
CA GLY A 29 -17.72 -13.45 15.97
C GLY A 29 -18.76 -12.84 16.91
N ARG A 30 -19.37 -11.72 16.51
CA ARG A 30 -20.48 -11.05 17.22
C ARG A 30 -21.88 -11.41 16.66
N GLY A 31 -21.96 -12.37 15.74
CA GLY A 31 -23.24 -12.89 15.21
C GLY A 31 -23.84 -12.07 14.07
N PHE A 32 -23.09 -11.19 13.44
CA PHE A 32 -23.53 -10.49 12.23
C PHE A 32 -23.20 -11.30 10.97
N ASP A 33 -24.06 -11.19 9.97
CA ASP A 33 -23.81 -11.73 8.62
C ASP A 33 -22.93 -10.77 7.85
N ALA A 34 -21.65 -11.10 7.74
CA ALA A 34 -20.64 -10.28 7.10
C ALA A 34 -19.76 -11.11 6.14
N GLU A 35 -19.41 -10.50 5.01
CA GLU A 35 -18.50 -11.09 4.03
C GLU A 35 -17.58 -10.03 3.42
N SER A 36 -16.56 -10.47 2.69
CA SER A 36 -15.66 -9.59 1.95
C SER A 36 -15.74 -9.83 0.45
N TYR A 37 -15.44 -8.77 -0.32
CA TYR A 37 -15.25 -8.83 -1.77
C TYR A 37 -14.03 -8.00 -2.16
N ASP A 38 -13.06 -8.64 -2.80
CA ASP A 38 -11.80 -8.02 -3.18
C ASP A 38 -11.85 -7.53 -4.63
N PHE A 39 -12.30 -6.28 -4.81
CA PHE A 39 -12.29 -5.63 -6.14
C PHE A 39 -10.89 -5.46 -6.70
N ASN A 40 -9.85 -5.40 -5.85
CA ASN A 40 -8.49 -5.24 -6.32
C ASN A 40 -8.01 -6.47 -7.08
N ILE A 41 -8.21 -7.67 -6.50
CA ILE A 41 -7.76 -8.89 -7.17
C ILE A 41 -8.60 -9.21 -8.42
N GLU A 42 -9.90 -8.91 -8.39
CA GLU A 42 -10.76 -9.01 -9.56
C GLU A 42 -10.25 -8.11 -10.69
N PHE A 43 -9.95 -6.84 -10.38
CA PHE A 43 -9.43 -5.87 -11.33
C PHE A 43 -8.16 -6.36 -12.03
N PHE A 44 -7.16 -6.81 -11.28
CA PHE A 44 -5.92 -7.30 -11.87
C PHE A 44 -6.12 -8.53 -12.76
N ASN A 45 -6.99 -9.47 -12.39
CA ASN A 45 -7.29 -10.63 -13.23
C ASN A 45 -8.05 -10.24 -14.51
N ASP A 46 -8.92 -9.21 -14.44
CA ASP A 46 -9.69 -8.76 -15.60
C ASP A 46 -8.85 -7.93 -16.59
N ILE A 47 -7.83 -7.20 -16.13
CA ILE A 47 -6.99 -6.38 -17.02
C ILE A 47 -5.71 -7.10 -17.51
N LEU A 48 -5.24 -8.14 -16.81
CA LEU A 48 -4.01 -8.86 -17.14
C LEU A 48 -4.30 -10.12 -17.97
N ASN A 49 -4.87 -9.92 -19.17
CA ASN A 49 -5.14 -10.97 -20.14
C ASN A 49 -4.99 -10.45 -21.57
N LYS A 50 -4.95 -11.37 -22.51
CA LYS A 50 -4.71 -11.07 -23.93
C LYS A 50 -5.77 -10.17 -24.55
N ASP A 51 -7.04 -10.40 -24.22
CA ASP A 51 -8.15 -9.68 -24.85
C ASP A 51 -8.17 -8.21 -24.37
N TYR A 52 -7.93 -7.99 -23.07
CA TYR A 52 -7.84 -6.64 -22.53
C TYR A 52 -6.63 -5.86 -23.08
N ALA A 53 -5.45 -6.49 -23.13
CA ALA A 53 -4.26 -5.85 -23.69
C ALA A 53 -4.47 -5.46 -25.17
N LYS A 54 -5.09 -6.34 -25.97
CA LYS A 54 -5.44 -6.05 -27.37
C LYS A 54 -6.42 -4.90 -27.49
N LYS A 55 -7.50 -4.92 -26.69
CA LYS A 55 -8.50 -3.85 -26.68
C LYS A 55 -7.88 -2.51 -26.30
N SER A 56 -7.07 -2.46 -25.24
CA SER A 56 -6.40 -1.23 -24.80
C SER A 56 -5.53 -0.60 -25.90
N LEU A 57 -4.85 -1.43 -26.69
CA LEU A 57 -4.07 -0.95 -27.83
C LEU A 57 -4.95 -0.43 -28.97
N GLU A 58 -6.07 -1.11 -29.24
CA GLU A 58 -7.06 -0.69 -30.25
C GLU A 58 -7.69 0.64 -29.85
N ASP A 59 -8.18 0.79 -28.62
CA ASP A 59 -8.76 2.00 -28.05
C ASP A 59 -7.75 3.19 -28.12
N ALA A 60 -6.47 2.93 -27.83
CA ALA A 60 -5.41 3.92 -27.92
C ALA A 60 -5.17 4.38 -29.37
N LYS A 61 -5.18 3.47 -30.36
CA LYS A 61 -5.06 3.80 -31.80
C LYS A 61 -6.28 4.59 -32.30
N GLU A 62 -7.48 4.20 -31.88
CA GLU A 62 -8.72 4.91 -32.21
C GLU A 62 -8.69 6.34 -31.66
N PHE A 63 -8.27 6.50 -30.40
CA PHE A 63 -8.09 7.81 -29.79
C PHE A 63 -7.16 8.71 -30.62
N LEU A 64 -6.01 8.22 -31.07
CA LEU A 64 -5.09 9.03 -31.90
C LEU A 64 -5.67 9.46 -33.22
N SER A 65 -6.50 8.61 -33.83
CA SER A 65 -7.01 8.85 -35.20
C SER A 65 -8.25 9.74 -35.22
N SER A 66 -9.06 9.74 -34.16
CA SER A 66 -10.40 10.33 -34.17
C SER A 66 -10.65 11.37 -33.07
N ALA A 67 -9.82 11.42 -32.02
CA ALA A 67 -10.11 12.26 -30.86
C ALA A 67 -9.83 13.75 -31.13
N GLU A 68 -10.88 14.56 -30.91
CA GLU A 68 -10.82 16.01 -30.81
C GLU A 68 -11.25 16.42 -29.40
N PHE A 69 -10.57 17.41 -28.84
CA PHE A 69 -10.96 17.93 -27.53
C PHE A 69 -12.21 18.79 -27.65
N ALA A 70 -13.23 18.47 -26.84
CA ALA A 70 -14.42 19.28 -26.66
C ALA A 70 -14.52 19.78 -25.21
N CYS A 71 -14.79 21.09 -25.04
CA CYS A 71 -15.15 21.64 -23.76
C CYS A 71 -16.52 21.10 -23.33
N ASP A 72 -16.65 20.80 -22.05
CA ASP A 72 -17.90 20.35 -21.45
C ASP A 72 -18.44 21.47 -20.53
N ALA A 73 -19.61 22.01 -20.87
CA ALA A 73 -20.22 23.12 -20.14
C ALA A 73 -20.68 22.76 -18.71
N SER A 74 -20.70 21.48 -18.37
CA SER A 74 -21.00 21.01 -17.00
C SER A 74 -19.83 21.24 -16.03
N PHE A 75 -18.61 21.47 -16.54
CA PHE A 75 -17.41 21.71 -15.75
C PHE A 75 -17.02 23.20 -15.74
N SER A 76 -16.35 23.62 -14.67
CA SER A 76 -15.76 24.96 -14.61
C SER A 76 -14.68 25.18 -15.65
N ASP A 77 -14.33 26.45 -15.93
CA ASP A 77 -13.27 26.80 -16.87
C ASP A 77 -11.91 26.21 -16.47
N ASP A 78 -11.56 26.22 -15.16
CA ASP A 78 -10.34 25.61 -14.61
C ASP A 78 -10.29 24.10 -14.88
N ILE A 79 -11.38 23.40 -14.62
CA ILE A 79 -11.47 21.95 -14.89
C ILE A 79 -11.35 21.66 -16.41
N ASN A 80 -11.98 22.45 -17.25
CA ASN A 80 -11.88 22.32 -18.71
C ASN A 80 -10.45 22.58 -19.22
N GLU A 81 -9.72 23.52 -18.63
CA GLU A 81 -8.32 23.75 -18.94
C GLU A 81 -7.44 22.56 -18.56
N LYS A 82 -7.62 22.00 -17.35
CA LYS A 82 -6.94 20.78 -16.91
C LYS A 82 -7.26 19.59 -17.80
N ARG A 83 -8.53 19.40 -18.20
CA ARG A 83 -8.94 18.36 -19.14
C ARG A 83 -8.26 18.51 -20.50
N LYS A 84 -8.18 19.74 -21.04
CA LYS A 84 -7.47 20.03 -22.29
C LYS A 84 -5.98 19.68 -22.19
N LYS A 85 -5.33 20.10 -21.11
CA LYS A 85 -3.93 19.76 -20.87
C LYS A 85 -3.71 18.25 -20.77
N THR A 86 -4.60 17.54 -20.07
CA THR A 86 -4.60 16.07 -19.99
C THR A 86 -4.70 15.44 -21.37
N PHE A 87 -5.64 15.92 -22.20
CA PHE A 87 -5.83 15.44 -23.57
C PHE A 87 -4.58 15.61 -24.45
N GLU A 88 -3.92 16.77 -24.38
CA GLU A 88 -2.69 17.04 -25.14
C GLU A 88 -1.54 16.11 -24.68
N ILE A 89 -1.38 15.91 -23.37
CA ILE A 89 -0.39 14.99 -22.81
C ILE A 89 -0.69 13.56 -23.26
N ARG A 90 -1.95 13.13 -23.19
CA ARG A 90 -2.39 11.79 -23.61
C ARG A 90 -2.08 11.55 -25.08
N LYS A 91 -2.41 12.50 -25.97
CA LYS A 91 -2.16 12.40 -27.41
C LYS A 91 -0.67 12.20 -27.70
N ARG A 92 0.21 12.92 -26.99
CA ARG A 92 1.65 12.76 -27.11
C ARG A 92 2.12 11.38 -26.62
N ILE A 93 1.76 10.98 -25.40
CA ILE A 93 2.22 9.71 -24.80
C ILE A 93 1.77 8.51 -25.65
N VAL A 94 0.50 8.49 -26.05
CA VAL A 94 -0.04 7.41 -26.89
C VAL A 94 0.64 7.39 -28.26
N GLY A 95 0.90 8.56 -28.86
CA GLY A 95 1.63 8.67 -30.13
C GLY A 95 3.06 8.12 -30.05
N ASP A 96 3.77 8.47 -28.99
CA ASP A 96 5.13 7.98 -28.75
C ASP A 96 5.13 6.45 -28.52
N TYR A 97 4.20 5.93 -27.72
CA TYR A 97 4.07 4.50 -27.47
C TYR A 97 3.82 3.70 -28.75
N ILE A 98 2.86 4.11 -29.57
CA ILE A 98 2.55 3.39 -30.83
C ILE A 98 3.74 3.43 -31.80
N LYS A 99 4.49 4.53 -31.80
CA LYS A 99 5.66 4.70 -32.70
C LYS A 99 6.86 3.87 -32.25
N PHE A 100 7.13 3.76 -30.95
CA PHE A 100 8.39 3.23 -30.45
C PHE A 100 8.26 1.87 -29.76
N ASP A 101 7.07 1.51 -29.23
CA ASP A 101 6.85 0.32 -28.43
C ASP A 101 5.93 -0.73 -29.09
N GLY A 102 5.67 -0.62 -30.41
CA GLY A 102 4.77 -1.52 -31.13
C GLY A 102 5.16 -3.00 -31.01
N GLU A 103 6.45 -3.33 -31.18
CA GLU A 103 6.95 -4.71 -31.05
C GLU A 103 6.79 -5.23 -29.60
N LYS A 104 7.04 -4.37 -28.62
CA LYS A 104 6.83 -4.70 -27.19
C LYS A 104 5.35 -4.98 -26.91
N ALA A 105 4.45 -4.19 -27.48
CA ALA A 105 3.00 -4.39 -27.34
C ALA A 105 2.55 -5.73 -27.94
N GLU A 106 3.01 -6.09 -29.15
CA GLU A 106 2.70 -7.36 -29.79
C GLU A 106 3.19 -8.56 -28.96
N ARG A 107 4.44 -8.50 -28.48
CA ARG A 107 5.00 -9.52 -27.58
C ARG A 107 4.19 -9.65 -26.31
N THR A 108 3.71 -8.55 -25.74
CA THR A 108 2.90 -8.52 -24.53
C THR A 108 1.56 -9.20 -24.76
N ILE A 109 0.84 -8.86 -25.84
CA ILE A 109 -0.43 -9.49 -26.22
C ILE A 109 -0.25 -11.01 -26.42
N GLU A 110 0.87 -11.44 -27.01
CA GLU A 110 1.12 -12.85 -27.23
C GLU A 110 1.40 -13.62 -25.92
N LYS A 111 2.11 -12.99 -24.97
CA LYS A 111 2.70 -13.68 -23.82
C LYS A 111 2.01 -13.43 -22.48
N ILE A 112 1.05 -12.52 -22.35
CA ILE A 112 0.47 -12.15 -21.04
C ILE A 112 -0.17 -13.34 -20.32
N ASP A 113 -0.91 -14.19 -21.02
CA ASP A 113 -1.56 -15.35 -20.39
C ASP A 113 -0.51 -16.37 -19.90
N TRP A 114 0.60 -16.52 -20.64
CA TRP A 114 1.75 -17.31 -20.19
C TRP A 114 2.40 -16.67 -18.96
N ALA A 115 2.60 -15.36 -18.93
CA ALA A 115 3.19 -14.66 -17.80
C ALA A 115 2.35 -14.81 -16.54
N MET A 116 1.02 -14.70 -16.66
CA MET A 116 0.09 -14.96 -15.56
C MET A 116 0.17 -16.41 -15.06
N SER A 117 0.33 -17.38 -15.97
CA SER A 117 0.53 -18.77 -15.58
C SER A 117 1.85 -19.00 -14.83
N VAL A 118 2.93 -18.32 -15.22
CA VAL A 118 4.23 -18.37 -14.53
C VAL A 118 4.09 -17.90 -13.08
N ILE A 119 3.43 -16.77 -12.86
CA ILE A 119 3.27 -16.20 -11.52
C ILE A 119 2.46 -17.12 -10.59
N LYS A 120 1.43 -17.79 -11.11
CA LYS A 120 0.49 -18.58 -10.32
C LYS A 120 0.88 -20.07 -10.16
N THR A 121 1.84 -20.57 -10.93
CA THR A 121 2.20 -22.00 -10.94
C THR A 121 3.55 -22.22 -10.27
N LYS A 122 3.60 -22.99 -9.17
CA LYS A 122 4.83 -23.23 -8.38
C LYS A 122 6.02 -23.67 -9.23
N GLU A 123 5.82 -24.58 -10.18
CA GLU A 123 6.88 -25.13 -11.01
C GLU A 123 7.50 -24.08 -11.94
N LEU A 124 6.69 -23.15 -12.44
CA LEU A 124 7.15 -22.09 -13.33
C LEU A 124 7.69 -20.87 -12.56
N PHE A 125 7.03 -20.52 -11.46
CA PHE A 125 7.39 -19.38 -10.60
C PHE A 125 8.83 -19.48 -10.06
N PHE A 126 9.27 -20.68 -9.69
CA PHE A 126 10.59 -20.91 -9.14
C PHE A 126 11.71 -21.05 -10.20
N ASP A 127 11.42 -20.83 -11.49
CA ASP A 127 12.42 -20.61 -12.52
C ASP A 127 12.74 -19.10 -12.59
N PRO A 128 13.94 -18.65 -12.16
CA PRO A 128 14.25 -17.23 -12.08
C PRO A 128 14.14 -16.46 -13.40
N GLU A 129 14.52 -17.09 -14.50
CA GLU A 129 14.47 -16.46 -15.83
C GLU A 129 13.02 -16.31 -16.32
N LYS A 130 12.18 -17.33 -16.08
CA LYS A 130 10.75 -17.24 -16.41
C LYS A 130 10.05 -16.22 -15.55
N LEU A 131 10.33 -16.19 -14.23
CA LEU A 131 9.75 -15.19 -13.34
C LEU A 131 10.12 -13.77 -13.77
N TYR A 132 11.39 -13.54 -14.11
CA TYR A 132 11.86 -12.26 -14.59
C TYR A 132 11.14 -11.83 -15.87
N GLU A 133 11.08 -12.73 -16.88
CA GLU A 133 10.37 -12.46 -18.14
C GLU A 133 8.86 -12.23 -17.90
N ALA A 134 8.22 -13.03 -17.05
CA ALA A 134 6.82 -12.88 -16.74
C ALA A 134 6.50 -11.51 -16.09
N LYS A 135 7.33 -11.06 -15.14
CA LYS A 135 7.17 -9.71 -14.55
C LYS A 135 7.36 -8.60 -15.56
N ASP A 136 8.30 -8.73 -16.49
CA ASP A 136 8.47 -7.75 -17.57
C ASP A 136 7.23 -7.64 -18.48
N ILE A 137 6.65 -8.79 -18.84
CA ILE A 137 5.40 -8.86 -19.61
C ILE A 137 4.22 -8.28 -18.83
N ILE A 138 4.06 -8.60 -17.55
CA ILE A 138 3.00 -8.05 -16.70
C ILE A 138 3.10 -6.54 -16.58
N ASN A 139 4.30 -6.00 -16.34
CA ASN A 139 4.50 -4.55 -16.28
C ASN A 139 4.16 -3.89 -17.64
N SER A 140 4.54 -4.50 -18.75
CA SER A 140 4.16 -4.02 -20.07
C SER A 140 2.63 -4.06 -20.31
N ALA A 141 1.95 -5.10 -19.81
CA ALA A 141 0.49 -5.18 -19.91
C ALA A 141 -0.20 -4.11 -19.07
N LEU A 142 0.33 -3.76 -17.89
CA LEU A 142 -0.16 -2.64 -17.08
C LEU A 142 0.07 -1.28 -17.77
N ASP A 143 1.22 -1.10 -18.43
CA ASP A 143 1.45 0.08 -19.28
C ASP A 143 0.40 0.16 -20.40
N MET A 144 0.12 -0.94 -21.08
CA MET A 144 -0.92 -1.01 -22.12
C MET A 144 -2.32 -0.71 -21.55
N ALA A 145 -2.67 -1.28 -20.40
CA ALA A 145 -3.95 -1.02 -19.74
C ALA A 145 -4.12 0.47 -19.37
N SER A 146 -3.01 1.17 -19.13
CA SER A 146 -2.99 2.60 -18.83
C SER A 146 -3.16 3.49 -20.06
N LEU A 147 -2.82 3.02 -21.28
CA LEU A 147 -2.79 3.87 -22.50
C LEU A 147 -4.07 4.65 -22.75
N PRO A 148 -5.28 4.07 -22.61
CA PRO A 148 -6.51 4.80 -22.78
C PRO A 148 -6.72 5.93 -21.75
N TYR A 149 -5.95 5.97 -20.65
CA TYR A 149 -6.17 6.84 -19.49
C TYR A 149 -4.94 7.69 -19.12
N VAL A 150 -3.83 7.58 -19.87
CA VAL A 150 -2.64 8.37 -19.59
C VAL A 150 -2.97 9.87 -19.59
N PRO A 151 -2.36 10.67 -18.69
CA PRO A 151 -1.17 10.37 -17.89
C PRO A 151 -1.40 9.62 -16.57
N SER A 152 -2.63 9.19 -16.25
CA SER A 152 -2.85 8.23 -15.15
C SER A 152 -2.19 6.89 -15.50
N ARG A 153 -1.61 6.20 -14.51
CA ARG A 153 -0.89 4.94 -14.75
C ARG A 153 -1.13 3.94 -13.63
N ILE A 154 -1.51 2.73 -14.00
CA ILE A 154 -1.56 1.60 -13.08
C ILE A 154 -0.24 0.83 -13.11
N MET A 155 0.27 0.48 -11.94
CA MET A 155 1.45 -0.34 -11.71
C MET A 155 1.07 -1.50 -10.81
N ILE A 156 1.94 -2.48 -10.67
CA ILE A 156 1.64 -3.66 -9.84
C ILE A 156 1.47 -3.30 -8.36
N ASP A 157 2.17 -2.29 -7.89
CA ASP A 157 2.24 -1.84 -6.50
C ASP A 157 1.73 -0.40 -6.27
N ASN A 158 1.31 0.30 -7.34
CA ASN A 158 0.89 1.70 -7.23
C ASN A 158 -0.08 2.10 -8.35
N PHE A 159 -0.85 3.15 -8.09
CA PHE A 159 -1.61 3.90 -9.09
C PHE A 159 -1.23 5.37 -9.02
N ILE A 160 -0.76 5.89 -10.13
CA ILE A 160 -0.49 7.32 -10.29
C ILE A 160 -1.72 7.93 -10.92
N ALA A 161 -2.46 8.72 -10.14
CA ALA A 161 -3.58 9.50 -10.67
C ALA A 161 -3.07 10.59 -11.60
N ASN A 162 -3.97 11.19 -12.38
CA ASN A 162 -3.63 12.21 -13.36
C ASN A 162 -2.84 13.37 -12.72
N PRO A 163 -1.56 13.59 -13.06
CA PRO A 163 -0.71 14.59 -12.42
C PRO A 163 -1.07 16.04 -12.77
N VAL A 164 -1.99 16.26 -13.72
CA VAL A 164 -2.54 17.59 -14.03
C VAL A 164 -3.59 18.02 -12.99
N MET A 165 -4.24 17.03 -12.35
CA MET A 165 -5.21 17.25 -11.29
C MET A 165 -4.53 17.34 -9.93
N THR A 166 -5.18 18.01 -9.00
CA THR A 166 -4.76 18.08 -7.60
C THR A 166 -5.53 17.05 -6.77
N TYR A 167 -5.32 17.05 -5.46
CA TYR A 167 -6.14 16.30 -4.50
C TYR A 167 -7.13 17.21 -3.76
N ASP A 168 -7.49 18.36 -4.34
CA ASP A 168 -8.67 19.12 -3.97
C ASP A 168 -9.92 18.31 -4.31
N PHE A 169 -10.95 18.39 -3.49
CA PHE A 169 -12.14 17.57 -3.67
C PHE A 169 -12.76 17.74 -5.06
N ALA A 170 -12.82 18.95 -5.59
CA ALA A 170 -13.37 19.24 -6.92
C ALA A 170 -12.62 18.51 -8.05
N ASP A 171 -11.29 18.43 -8.00
CA ASP A 171 -10.47 17.74 -8.98
C ASP A 171 -10.66 16.22 -8.89
N VAL A 172 -10.73 15.67 -7.68
CA VAL A 172 -10.96 14.24 -7.46
C VAL A 172 -12.39 13.85 -7.85
N ASP A 173 -13.38 14.67 -7.53
CA ASP A 173 -14.77 14.51 -7.93
C ASP A 173 -14.89 14.44 -9.47
N ASN A 174 -14.23 15.39 -10.17
CA ASN A 174 -14.17 15.35 -11.63
C ASN A 174 -13.54 14.06 -12.16
N GLN A 175 -12.44 13.59 -11.57
CA GLN A 175 -11.84 12.31 -11.97
C GLN A 175 -12.79 11.14 -11.74
N CYS A 176 -13.48 11.08 -10.60
CA CYS A 176 -14.43 10.01 -10.28
C CYS A 176 -15.63 9.94 -11.26
N LYS A 177 -16.00 11.07 -11.88
CA LYS A 177 -17.15 11.20 -12.79
C LYS A 177 -16.76 11.11 -14.27
N ASN A 178 -15.48 11.08 -14.62
CA ASN A 178 -15.01 11.19 -16.01
C ASN A 178 -14.31 9.92 -16.47
N ALA A 179 -14.99 9.14 -17.32
CA ALA A 179 -14.45 7.90 -17.89
C ALA A 179 -13.20 8.10 -18.75
N ASP A 180 -12.97 9.29 -19.32
CA ASP A 180 -11.76 9.57 -20.11
C ASP A 180 -10.49 9.67 -19.26
N MET A 181 -10.64 9.85 -17.95
CA MET A 181 -9.52 10.08 -17.02
C MET A 181 -9.43 9.02 -15.92
N ASN A 182 -10.41 8.11 -15.84
CA ASN A 182 -10.55 7.16 -14.75
C ASN A 182 -10.85 5.76 -15.28
N MET A 183 -9.84 4.91 -15.29
CA MET A 183 -9.96 3.52 -15.72
C MET A 183 -10.87 2.67 -14.84
N PHE A 184 -11.08 3.08 -13.58
CA PHE A 184 -11.90 2.34 -12.63
C PHE A 184 -13.40 2.58 -12.84
N LEU A 185 -13.80 3.70 -13.43
CA LEU A 185 -15.23 4.00 -13.64
C LEU A 185 -15.90 2.97 -14.55
N PRO A 186 -15.47 2.75 -15.80
CA PRO A 186 -16.10 1.72 -16.66
C PRO A 186 -15.92 0.31 -16.09
N TYR A 187 -14.82 0.04 -15.40
CA TYR A 187 -14.60 -1.24 -14.73
C TYR A 187 -15.64 -1.52 -13.65
N PHE A 188 -15.86 -0.57 -12.73
CA PHE A 188 -16.83 -0.75 -11.66
C PHE A 188 -18.28 -0.77 -12.19
N GLU A 189 -18.61 0.03 -13.21
CA GLU A 189 -19.93 -0.03 -13.86
C GLU A 189 -20.24 -1.43 -14.37
N GLN A 190 -19.26 -2.08 -15.01
CA GLN A 190 -19.37 -3.46 -15.46
C GLN A 190 -19.51 -4.42 -14.28
N LYS A 191 -18.62 -4.36 -13.28
CA LYS A 191 -18.63 -5.29 -12.14
C LYS A 191 -19.88 -5.20 -11.29
N LEU A 192 -20.43 -4.00 -11.09
CA LEU A 192 -21.70 -3.80 -10.39
C LEU A 192 -22.91 -4.30 -11.21
N GLY A 193 -22.76 -4.50 -12.52
CA GLY A 193 -23.74 -5.17 -13.36
C GLY A 193 -23.67 -6.70 -13.31
N GLU A 194 -22.51 -7.27 -12.94
CA GLU A 194 -22.29 -8.72 -12.89
C GLU A 194 -22.74 -9.37 -11.58
N LYS A 195 -22.74 -8.61 -10.47
CA LYS A 195 -23.09 -9.10 -9.13
C LYS A 195 -24.12 -8.17 -8.49
N ASP A 196 -25.14 -8.75 -7.84
CA ASP A 196 -26.13 -8.01 -7.09
C ASP A 196 -25.61 -7.53 -5.74
N PHE A 197 -25.36 -6.22 -5.63
CA PHE A 197 -24.95 -5.56 -4.39
C PHE A 197 -26.12 -4.99 -3.58
N SER A 198 -27.35 -5.03 -4.09
CA SER A 198 -28.54 -4.54 -3.38
C SER A 198 -28.93 -5.41 -2.18
N VAL A 199 -28.37 -6.61 -2.09
CA VAL A 199 -28.56 -7.53 -0.96
C VAL A 199 -27.91 -7.06 0.34
N TYR A 200 -26.97 -6.11 0.26
CA TYR A 200 -26.26 -5.57 1.43
C TYR A 200 -27.01 -4.36 2.00
N SER A 201 -27.04 -4.27 3.32
CA SER A 201 -27.57 -3.09 4.02
C SER A 201 -26.48 -2.07 4.37
N LEU A 202 -25.23 -2.55 4.48
CA LEU A 202 -24.05 -1.73 4.76
C LEU A 202 -22.88 -2.25 3.91
N ILE A 203 -22.23 -1.34 3.18
CA ILE A 203 -21.02 -1.64 2.41
C ILE A 203 -19.88 -0.76 2.93
N ASN A 204 -18.82 -1.41 3.40
CA ASN A 204 -17.63 -0.75 3.91
C ASN A 204 -16.52 -0.80 2.86
N ILE A 205 -15.91 0.34 2.55
CA ILE A 205 -14.80 0.47 1.61
C ILE A 205 -13.56 0.93 2.38
N SER A 206 -12.51 0.13 2.34
CA SER A 206 -11.25 0.47 3.00
C SER A 206 -10.30 1.18 2.05
N ILE A 207 -9.86 2.39 2.43
CA ILE A 207 -8.90 3.24 1.72
C ILE A 207 -7.70 3.44 2.65
N THR A 208 -6.57 2.84 2.32
CA THR A 208 -5.37 2.85 3.19
C THR A 208 -4.20 3.60 2.58
N ASP A 209 -4.26 3.89 1.27
CA ASP A 209 -3.21 4.58 0.53
C ASP A 209 -3.77 5.64 -0.42
N LEU A 210 -2.93 6.60 -0.82
CA LEU A 210 -3.27 7.66 -1.76
C LEU A 210 -3.76 7.10 -3.11
N SER A 211 -3.16 6.01 -3.58
CA SER A 211 -3.52 5.34 -4.83
C SER A 211 -4.97 4.80 -4.85
N GLN A 212 -5.58 4.65 -3.67
CA GLN A 212 -6.95 4.14 -3.52
C GLN A 212 -8.02 5.23 -3.42
N ILE A 213 -7.66 6.52 -3.39
CA ILE A 213 -8.64 7.62 -3.25
C ILE A 213 -9.58 7.67 -4.46
N VAL A 214 -9.04 7.75 -5.66
CA VAL A 214 -9.87 7.82 -6.88
C VAL A 214 -10.70 6.55 -7.06
N PRO A 215 -10.14 5.33 -7.05
CA PRO A 215 -10.97 4.12 -7.19
C PRO A 215 -11.94 3.92 -6.03
N GLY A 216 -11.56 4.24 -4.78
CA GLY A 216 -12.43 4.11 -3.62
C GLY A 216 -13.64 5.02 -3.67
N LEU A 217 -13.44 6.29 -4.01
CA LEU A 217 -14.55 7.24 -4.19
C LEU A 217 -15.39 6.90 -5.43
N THR A 218 -14.77 6.48 -6.55
CA THR A 218 -15.52 6.03 -7.73
C THR A 218 -16.46 4.88 -7.39
N LEU A 219 -15.99 3.84 -6.69
CA LEU A 219 -16.82 2.73 -6.26
C LEU A 219 -17.92 3.18 -5.29
N ALA A 220 -17.57 4.02 -4.31
CA ALA A 220 -18.52 4.53 -3.31
C ALA A 220 -19.70 5.26 -3.98
N ARG A 221 -19.42 6.18 -4.92
CA ARG A 221 -20.45 6.90 -5.69
C ARG A 221 -21.36 5.95 -6.46
N LEU A 222 -20.78 5.02 -7.22
CA LEU A 222 -21.56 4.07 -8.02
C LEU A 222 -22.44 3.16 -7.15
N LEU A 223 -21.94 2.70 -5.99
CA LEU A 223 -22.74 1.91 -5.05
C LEU A 223 -23.89 2.72 -4.46
N LYS A 224 -23.64 3.99 -4.11
CA LYS A 224 -24.67 4.90 -3.59
C LYS A 224 -25.75 5.23 -4.63
N GLU A 225 -25.38 5.29 -5.91
CA GLU A 225 -26.33 5.48 -7.02
C GLU A 225 -27.15 4.22 -7.35
N LYS A 226 -26.56 3.03 -7.20
CA LYS A 226 -27.15 1.76 -7.69
C LYS A 226 -27.79 0.92 -6.59
N THR A 227 -27.61 1.27 -5.32
CA THR A 227 -28.13 0.47 -4.18
C THR A 227 -28.69 1.37 -3.08
N ASP A 228 -29.56 0.79 -2.24
CA ASP A 228 -30.05 1.43 -1.01
C ASP A 228 -29.12 1.18 0.21
N ALA A 229 -27.99 0.49 0.00
CA ALA A 229 -27.03 0.20 1.05
C ALA A 229 -26.41 1.49 1.60
N LYS A 230 -26.21 1.53 2.91
CA LYS A 230 -25.40 2.59 3.51
C LYS A 230 -23.93 2.37 3.18
N ILE A 231 -23.24 3.42 2.75
CA ILE A 231 -21.83 3.38 2.37
C ILE A 231 -20.97 3.96 3.49
N CYS A 232 -20.01 3.18 3.96
CA CYS A 232 -19.06 3.60 4.99
C CYS A 232 -17.63 3.53 4.43
N LEU A 233 -16.89 4.63 4.53
CA LEU A 233 -15.47 4.71 4.17
C LEU A 233 -14.61 4.63 5.44
N GLY A 234 -13.52 3.87 5.37
CA GLY A 234 -12.57 3.73 6.47
C GLY A 234 -11.16 3.43 5.97
N GLY A 235 -10.27 3.11 6.90
CA GLY A 235 -8.89 2.77 6.61
C GLY A 235 -7.89 3.87 7.00
N ASN A 236 -6.60 3.52 6.98
CA ASN A 236 -5.54 4.40 7.47
C ASN A 236 -5.44 5.74 6.73
N TYR A 237 -5.75 5.77 5.43
CA TYR A 237 -5.74 7.01 4.67
C TYR A 237 -6.88 7.94 5.11
N ILE A 238 -8.07 7.40 5.34
CA ILE A 238 -9.22 8.16 5.84
C ILE A 238 -8.92 8.77 7.21
N TYR A 239 -8.27 8.02 8.12
CA TYR A 239 -7.81 8.56 9.40
C TYR A 239 -6.94 9.81 9.22
N LYS A 240 -6.04 9.80 8.23
CA LYS A 240 -5.09 10.90 7.99
C LYS A 240 -5.73 12.16 7.41
N ILE A 241 -6.80 12.04 6.61
CA ILE A 241 -7.54 13.17 6.02
C ILE A 241 -8.76 13.58 6.85
N ALA A 242 -9.10 12.85 7.91
CA ALA A 242 -10.29 13.11 8.72
C ALA A 242 -10.46 14.56 9.21
N PRO A 243 -9.39 15.30 9.60
CA PRO A 243 -9.53 16.70 10.00
C PRO A 243 -10.09 17.62 8.90
N ASP A 244 -9.94 17.22 7.63
CA ASP A 244 -10.37 18.02 6.49
C ASP A 244 -11.79 17.67 5.98
N LEU A 245 -12.39 16.55 6.43
CA LEU A 245 -13.73 16.12 5.98
C LEU A 245 -14.82 17.19 6.23
N LYS A 246 -14.70 17.99 7.28
CA LYS A 246 -15.62 19.10 7.56
C LYS A 246 -15.55 20.25 6.56
N LYS A 247 -14.48 20.30 5.74
CA LYS A 247 -14.32 21.31 4.68
C LYS A 247 -15.05 20.91 3.39
N ILE A 248 -15.43 19.66 3.26
CA ILE A 248 -16.03 19.03 2.08
C ILE A 248 -17.31 18.26 2.46
N PRO A 249 -18.34 18.92 3.05
CA PRO A 249 -19.55 18.22 3.52
C PRO A 249 -20.33 17.54 2.38
N GLU A 250 -20.18 17.99 1.15
CA GLU A 250 -20.78 17.39 -0.04
C GLU A 250 -20.36 15.92 -0.28
N ILE A 251 -19.24 15.48 0.27
CA ILE A 251 -18.79 14.09 0.19
C ILE A 251 -19.82 13.12 0.81
N PHE A 252 -20.58 13.57 1.82
CA PHE A 252 -21.61 12.76 2.46
C PHE A 252 -22.86 12.59 1.59
N SER A 253 -23.19 13.56 0.76
CA SER A 253 -24.34 13.46 -0.14
C SER A 253 -24.03 12.59 -1.36
N GLU A 254 -22.81 12.67 -1.90
CA GLU A 254 -22.47 12.08 -3.19
C GLU A 254 -21.77 10.71 -3.08
N TYR A 255 -20.98 10.49 -2.03
CA TYR A 255 -20.06 9.35 -1.96
C TYR A 255 -20.36 8.36 -0.83
N CYS A 256 -20.69 8.84 0.37
CA CYS A 256 -20.87 7.94 1.51
C CYS A 256 -21.86 8.49 2.53
N ASP A 257 -22.31 7.64 3.44
CA ASP A 257 -23.11 8.02 4.59
C ASP A 257 -22.26 8.20 5.85
N PHE A 258 -21.16 7.45 5.93
CA PHE A 258 -20.34 7.35 7.13
C PHE A 258 -18.84 7.29 6.81
N PHE A 259 -18.03 7.81 7.76
CA PHE A 259 -16.61 7.48 7.86
C PHE A 259 -16.32 6.86 9.22
N ILE A 260 -15.49 5.82 9.26
CA ILE A 260 -14.85 5.32 10.47
C ILE A 260 -13.41 5.82 10.48
N VAL A 261 -13.07 6.61 11.51
CA VAL A 261 -11.78 7.30 11.65
C VAL A 261 -10.94 6.66 12.74
N GLY A 262 -9.98 5.82 12.38
CA GLY A 262 -9.15 5.03 13.27
C GLY A 262 -9.38 3.54 13.14
N ASP A 263 -9.16 2.78 14.23
CA ASP A 263 -9.34 1.34 14.23
C ASP A 263 -10.83 0.95 14.10
N GLY A 264 -11.11 0.04 13.17
CA GLY A 264 -12.48 -0.30 12.81
C GLY A 264 -13.12 -1.41 13.64
N GLU A 265 -12.37 -2.12 14.49
CA GLU A 265 -12.84 -3.35 15.14
C GLU A 265 -14.01 -3.12 16.12
N ILE A 266 -14.00 -2.02 16.85
CA ILE A 266 -15.13 -1.61 17.72
C ILE A 266 -16.19 -0.90 16.88
N ALA A 267 -15.77 0.13 16.14
CA ALA A 267 -16.66 1.02 15.41
C ALA A 267 -17.54 0.30 14.37
N SER A 268 -16.99 -0.71 13.67
CA SER A 268 -17.77 -1.48 12.69
C SER A 268 -18.87 -2.32 13.33
N VAL A 269 -18.63 -2.87 14.52
CA VAL A 269 -19.64 -3.62 15.28
C VAL A 269 -20.72 -2.67 15.78
N GLU A 270 -20.33 -1.53 16.34
CA GLU A 270 -21.25 -0.52 16.85
C GLU A 270 -22.10 0.11 15.73
N LEU A 271 -21.51 0.34 14.55
CA LEU A 271 -22.25 0.78 13.38
C LEU A 271 -23.27 -0.28 12.92
N ALA A 272 -22.89 -1.56 12.97
CA ALA A 272 -23.83 -2.66 12.68
C ALA A 272 -24.97 -2.74 13.71
N GLU A 273 -24.70 -2.49 14.99
CA GLU A 273 -25.71 -2.37 16.04
C GLU A 273 -26.66 -1.19 15.81
N TYR A 274 -26.12 -0.03 15.42
CA TYR A 274 -26.92 1.14 15.03
C TYR A 274 -27.84 0.82 13.84
N MET A 275 -27.31 0.19 12.80
CA MET A 275 -28.10 -0.23 11.63
C MET A 275 -29.20 -1.22 11.95
N CYS A 276 -29.07 -1.97 13.06
CA CYS A 276 -30.10 -2.87 13.59
C CYS A 276 -31.04 -2.21 14.62
N GLY A 277 -30.94 -0.91 14.87
CA GLY A 277 -31.75 -0.18 15.86
C GLY A 277 -31.40 -0.51 17.32
N LYS A 278 -30.22 -1.09 17.58
CA LYS A 278 -29.78 -1.47 18.94
C LYS A 278 -28.91 -0.39 19.62
N ARG A 279 -28.52 0.64 18.90
CA ARG A 279 -27.65 1.72 19.37
C ARG A 279 -28.07 3.04 18.74
N ASN A 280 -27.82 4.18 19.41
CA ASN A 280 -27.98 5.49 18.77
C ASN A 280 -26.73 5.83 17.94
N ILE A 281 -26.87 6.63 16.89
CA ILE A 281 -25.75 7.03 16.03
C ILE A 281 -24.67 7.79 16.79
N GLY A 282 -25.07 8.64 17.78
CA GLY A 282 -24.13 9.40 18.63
C GLY A 282 -23.27 8.52 19.55
N ASP A 283 -23.66 7.27 19.78
CA ASP A 283 -22.93 6.30 20.62
C ASP A 283 -21.99 5.39 19.81
N VAL A 284 -21.92 5.54 18.48
CA VAL A 284 -20.98 4.81 17.62
C VAL A 284 -19.63 5.49 17.66
N HIS A 285 -18.65 4.89 18.30
CA HIS A 285 -17.32 5.48 18.41
C HIS A 285 -16.62 5.66 17.06
N SER A 286 -15.74 6.66 16.97
CA SER A 286 -14.91 6.97 15.79
C SER A 286 -15.72 7.22 14.51
N LEU A 287 -17.04 7.43 14.61
CA LEU A 287 -17.90 7.70 13.46
C LEU A 287 -17.89 9.19 13.12
N VAL A 288 -17.81 9.47 11.80
CA VAL A 288 -18.05 10.80 11.23
C VAL A 288 -19.18 10.69 10.23
N TYR A 289 -20.19 11.56 10.35
CA TYR A 289 -21.38 11.57 9.50
C TYR A 289 -21.96 12.99 9.38
N ALA A 290 -22.84 13.21 8.41
CA ALA A 290 -23.60 14.44 8.31
C ALA A 290 -24.96 14.28 9.01
N ASP A 291 -25.37 15.27 9.83
CA ASP A 291 -26.70 15.32 10.43
C ASP A 291 -27.77 15.74 9.40
N GLU A 292 -29.03 15.77 9.81
CA GLU A 292 -30.18 16.17 8.95
C GLU A 292 -30.06 17.60 8.42
N ASN A 293 -29.25 18.45 9.03
CA ASN A 293 -28.99 19.82 8.62
C ASN A 293 -27.73 19.96 7.74
N GLY A 294 -27.04 18.84 7.45
CA GLY A 294 -25.78 18.82 6.70
C GLY A 294 -24.53 19.16 7.52
N ASN A 295 -24.63 19.27 8.85
CA ASN A 295 -23.47 19.50 9.68
C ASN A 295 -22.67 18.20 9.85
N VAL A 296 -21.35 18.31 9.71
CA VAL A 296 -20.43 17.17 9.91
C VAL A 296 -20.21 16.95 11.41
N ILE A 297 -20.70 15.84 11.90
CA ILE A 297 -20.57 15.39 13.29
C ILE A 297 -19.44 14.39 13.40
N THR A 298 -18.61 14.52 14.43
CA THR A 298 -17.55 13.57 14.77
C THR A 298 -17.80 13.07 16.19
N ASN A 299 -18.00 11.76 16.31
CA ASN A 299 -18.20 11.11 17.61
C ASN A 299 -16.88 10.90 18.37
N GLU A 300 -16.98 10.51 19.63
CA GLU A 300 -15.82 10.17 20.46
C GLU A 300 -15.00 9.03 19.83
N THR A 301 -13.68 9.10 20.00
CA THR A 301 -12.77 8.04 19.54
C THR A 301 -13.02 6.74 20.30
N ALA A 302 -12.94 5.61 19.62
CA ALA A 302 -13.07 4.30 20.23
C ALA A 302 -12.04 4.09 21.37
N PRO A 303 -12.43 3.39 22.44
CA PRO A 303 -11.49 2.99 23.48
C PRO A 303 -10.42 2.05 22.91
N LEU A 304 -9.33 1.87 23.66
CA LEU A 304 -8.27 0.93 23.28
C LEU A 304 -8.85 -0.49 23.14
N LEU A 305 -8.42 -1.16 22.07
CA LEU A 305 -8.73 -2.56 21.85
C LEU A 305 -8.02 -3.41 22.90
N ASP A 306 -8.71 -4.39 23.46
CA ASP A 306 -8.06 -5.52 24.10
C ASP A 306 -7.62 -6.51 23.00
N MET A 307 -6.34 -6.45 22.64
CA MET A 307 -5.78 -7.20 21.52
C MET A 307 -5.86 -8.73 21.71
N ASP A 308 -5.96 -9.22 22.94
CA ASP A 308 -6.14 -10.65 23.21
C ASP A 308 -7.59 -11.12 23.00
N ASN A 309 -8.56 -10.21 23.03
CA ASN A 309 -9.98 -10.51 22.89
C ASN A 309 -10.58 -10.17 21.52
N ILE A 310 -9.78 -9.76 20.53
CA ILE A 310 -10.27 -9.63 19.16
C ILE A 310 -10.40 -11.00 18.49
N TYR A 311 -11.42 -11.15 17.61
CA TYR A 311 -11.59 -12.37 16.82
C TYR A 311 -10.49 -12.51 15.78
N TYR A 312 -10.18 -13.73 15.38
CA TYR A 312 -9.20 -14.00 14.32
C TYR A 312 -9.68 -13.48 12.95
N PRO A 313 -8.78 -13.11 12.05
CA PRO A 313 -9.15 -12.70 10.70
C PRO A 313 -9.83 -13.85 9.95
N ASP A 314 -10.87 -13.52 9.21
CA ASP A 314 -11.64 -14.47 8.39
C ASP A 314 -11.34 -14.25 6.91
N PHE A 315 -10.62 -15.19 6.31
CA PHE A 315 -10.26 -15.17 4.89
C PHE A 315 -11.17 -16.08 4.03
N ASP A 316 -12.29 -16.59 4.55
CA ASP A 316 -13.13 -17.58 3.84
C ASP A 316 -13.73 -17.05 2.53
N CYS A 317 -13.93 -15.74 2.42
CA CYS A 317 -14.48 -15.12 1.22
C CYS A 317 -13.43 -14.79 0.14
N PHE A 318 -12.13 -15.00 0.43
CA PHE A 318 -11.06 -14.69 -0.52
C PHE A 318 -10.78 -15.89 -1.44
N ASP A 319 -10.85 -15.67 -2.74
CA ASP A 319 -10.43 -16.68 -3.73
C ASP A 319 -8.91 -16.65 -3.90
N PHE A 320 -8.22 -17.48 -3.13
CA PHE A 320 -6.76 -17.54 -3.13
C PHE A 320 -6.15 -17.88 -4.51
N GLY A 321 -6.90 -18.53 -5.40
CA GLY A 321 -6.43 -18.86 -6.76
C GLY A 321 -6.33 -17.63 -7.69
N LYS A 322 -6.95 -16.52 -7.32
CA LYS A 322 -6.89 -15.28 -8.10
C LYS A 322 -5.64 -14.45 -7.81
N TYR A 323 -5.01 -14.62 -6.64
CA TYR A 323 -3.82 -13.83 -6.29
C TYR A 323 -2.65 -14.11 -7.20
N LEU A 324 -1.86 -13.07 -7.47
CA LEU A 324 -0.70 -13.13 -8.35
C LEU A 324 0.51 -13.69 -7.58
N ALA A 325 0.39 -14.93 -7.13
CA ALA A 325 1.40 -15.67 -6.40
C ALA A 325 1.11 -17.17 -6.51
N PRO A 326 2.10 -18.06 -6.33
CA PRO A 326 1.88 -19.50 -6.34
C PRO A 326 1.08 -19.99 -5.11
N GLU A 327 1.06 -19.22 -4.05
CA GLU A 327 0.20 -19.33 -2.88
C GLU A 327 0.16 -17.95 -2.20
N PRO A 328 -0.87 -17.61 -1.42
CA PRO A 328 -0.91 -16.33 -0.73
C PRO A 328 0.10 -16.27 0.42
N VAL A 329 0.63 -15.08 0.68
CA VAL A 329 1.26 -14.73 1.96
C VAL A 329 0.19 -14.11 2.83
N LEU A 330 -0.15 -14.73 3.96
CA LEU A 330 -1.21 -14.22 4.82
C LEU A 330 -0.71 -13.05 5.67
N PRO A 331 -1.33 -11.88 5.58
CA PRO A 331 -1.03 -10.78 6.46
C PRO A 331 -1.61 -11.03 7.86
N VAL A 332 -0.84 -10.73 8.90
CA VAL A 332 -1.29 -10.77 10.31
C VAL A 332 -0.78 -9.54 11.04
N GLN A 333 -1.51 -9.13 12.08
CA GLN A 333 -1.18 -7.99 12.91
C GLN A 333 -1.26 -8.38 14.39
N PHE A 334 -0.19 -8.11 15.13
CA PHE A 334 -0.10 -8.45 16.55
C PHE A 334 -0.36 -7.26 17.47
N GLY A 335 -0.17 -6.03 16.98
CA GLY A 335 -0.35 -4.82 17.75
C GLY A 335 -1.00 -3.68 16.98
N LYS A 336 -1.41 -2.67 17.68
CA LYS A 336 -1.90 -1.40 17.15
C LYS A 336 -0.96 -0.28 17.56
N GLY A 337 -0.61 0.57 16.61
CA GLY A 337 0.31 1.68 16.84
C GLY A 337 1.78 1.27 16.88
N CYS A 338 2.61 2.19 17.31
CA CYS A 338 4.05 2.00 17.45
C CYS A 338 4.48 2.32 18.88
N TYR A 339 5.19 1.42 19.54
CA TYR A 339 5.62 1.62 20.95
C TYR A 339 6.55 2.83 21.13
N TRP A 340 7.21 3.31 20.06
CA TRP A 340 8.01 4.52 20.12
C TRP A 340 7.18 5.79 19.94
N SER A 341 6.38 5.89 18.89
CA SER A 341 5.43 6.99 18.55
C SER A 341 5.97 8.42 18.68
N LYS A 342 7.30 8.64 18.54
CA LYS A 342 7.95 9.95 18.76
C LYS A 342 8.72 10.46 17.55
N CYS A 343 8.75 9.69 16.44
CA CYS A 343 9.43 10.14 15.22
C CYS A 343 8.76 11.40 14.68
N THR A 344 9.54 12.47 14.46
CA THR A 344 8.99 13.79 14.10
C THR A 344 8.34 13.81 12.72
N PHE A 345 8.83 12.99 11.80
CA PHE A 345 8.38 12.91 10.40
C PHE A 345 7.21 11.93 10.17
N CYS A 346 6.95 11.03 11.13
CA CYS A 346 5.98 9.97 10.98
C CYS A 346 4.56 10.43 11.29
N ASP A 347 3.59 9.97 10.51
CA ASP A 347 2.16 10.25 10.69
C ASP A 347 1.34 9.01 11.14
N PHE A 348 2.03 7.92 11.49
CA PHE A 348 1.40 6.75 12.09
C PHE A 348 1.17 6.98 13.59
N TYR A 349 -0.10 7.10 13.99
CA TYR A 349 -0.57 7.14 15.38
C TYR A 349 0.22 8.10 16.29
N THR A 350 0.64 9.24 15.76
CA THR A 350 1.38 10.24 16.54
C THR A 350 0.45 10.91 17.55
N GLY A 351 0.58 10.52 18.81
CA GLY A 351 0.05 11.25 19.95
C GLY A 351 -1.36 10.89 20.42
N GLN A 352 -2.13 10.07 19.71
CA GLN A 352 -3.54 9.78 20.08
C GLN A 352 -3.84 8.32 20.42
N GLN A 353 -3.09 7.36 19.90
CA GLN A 353 -3.29 5.95 20.25
C GLN A 353 -2.12 5.43 21.08
N LYS A 354 -2.44 4.82 22.22
CA LYS A 354 -1.47 4.08 23.00
C LYS A 354 -1.16 2.78 22.25
N PHE A 355 0.10 2.41 22.23
CA PHE A 355 0.52 1.11 21.73
C PHE A 355 -0.09 0.00 22.59
N ASP A 356 -0.72 -0.97 21.95
CA ASP A 356 -1.18 -2.20 22.55
C ASP A 356 -0.89 -3.38 21.63
N MET A 357 -0.72 -4.58 22.20
CA MET A 357 -0.41 -5.77 21.40
C MET A 357 -0.90 -7.06 22.05
N LYS A 358 -1.13 -8.08 21.25
CA LYS A 358 -1.47 -9.44 21.68
C LYS A 358 -0.39 -9.99 22.59
N SER A 359 -0.79 -10.80 23.55
CA SER A 359 0.14 -11.68 24.25
C SER A 359 0.81 -12.64 23.26
N VAL A 360 2.01 -13.11 23.59
CA VAL A 360 2.74 -14.07 22.75
C VAL A 360 1.92 -15.33 22.48
N SER A 361 1.23 -15.84 23.53
CA SER A 361 0.37 -17.01 23.37
C SER A 361 -0.74 -16.76 22.36
N ARG A 362 -1.45 -15.62 22.48
CA ARG A 362 -2.54 -15.24 21.56
C ARG A 362 -2.06 -15.08 20.12
N ALA A 363 -0.89 -14.48 19.93
CA ALA A 363 -0.30 -14.30 18.60
C ALA A 363 0.06 -15.65 17.95
N VAL A 364 0.64 -16.59 18.72
CA VAL A 364 0.96 -17.93 18.21
C VAL A 364 -0.30 -18.75 17.96
N ASP A 365 -1.32 -18.66 18.85
CA ASP A 365 -2.63 -19.32 18.68
C ASP A 365 -3.31 -18.87 17.36
N GLU A 366 -3.24 -17.58 17.03
CA GLU A 366 -3.80 -17.04 15.79
C GLU A 366 -3.08 -17.58 14.56
N VAL A 367 -1.74 -17.56 14.57
CA VAL A 367 -0.95 -18.11 13.46
C VAL A 367 -1.20 -19.61 13.30
N GLU A 368 -1.25 -20.37 14.40
CA GLU A 368 -1.57 -21.81 14.39
C GLU A 368 -2.97 -22.07 13.83
N PHE A 369 -3.96 -21.27 14.23
CA PHE A 369 -5.31 -21.33 13.68
C PHE A 369 -5.30 -21.10 12.14
N LEU A 370 -4.61 -20.07 11.67
CA LEU A 370 -4.55 -19.74 10.23
C LEU A 370 -3.84 -20.85 9.43
N VAL A 371 -2.73 -21.39 9.95
CA VAL A 371 -2.05 -22.55 9.34
C VAL A 371 -2.98 -23.76 9.25
N ASN A 372 -3.68 -24.08 10.34
CA ASN A 372 -4.57 -25.24 10.37
C ASN A 372 -5.80 -25.08 9.48
N LYS A 373 -6.35 -23.86 9.41
CA LYS A 373 -7.57 -23.58 8.63
C LYS A 373 -7.28 -23.47 7.13
N TYR A 374 -6.23 -22.74 6.74
CA TYR A 374 -5.97 -22.40 5.34
C TYR A 374 -4.81 -23.17 4.71
N GLY A 375 -3.95 -23.81 5.51
CA GLY A 375 -2.83 -24.62 5.02
C GLY A 375 -1.59 -23.84 4.59
N PHE A 376 -1.61 -22.51 4.62
CA PHE A 376 -0.49 -21.66 4.20
C PHE A 376 0.51 -21.46 5.35
N LYS A 377 1.78 -21.28 4.99
CA LYS A 377 2.87 -21.15 5.95
C LYS A 377 3.66 -19.86 5.84
N HIS A 378 3.35 -19.03 4.85
CA HIS A 378 4.01 -17.75 4.63
C HIS A 378 3.15 -16.61 5.19
N PHE A 379 3.77 -15.76 6.02
CA PHE A 379 3.09 -14.67 6.73
C PHE A 379 3.85 -13.35 6.58
N ASN A 380 3.11 -12.27 6.42
CA ASN A 380 3.64 -10.92 6.52
C ASN A 380 3.09 -10.28 7.81
N PHE A 381 3.96 -9.95 8.75
CA PHE A 381 3.58 -9.24 9.98
C PHE A 381 3.55 -7.75 9.67
N VAL A 382 2.33 -7.21 9.57
CA VAL A 382 2.08 -5.84 9.09
C VAL A 382 2.10 -4.80 10.21
N ASP A 383 2.70 -5.14 11.34
CA ASP A 383 2.86 -4.24 12.48
C ASP A 383 3.83 -3.10 12.18
N GLU A 384 3.53 -1.88 12.65
CA GLU A 384 4.40 -0.71 12.50
C GLU A 384 5.73 -0.87 13.28
N ALA A 385 5.68 -1.50 14.43
CA ALA A 385 6.84 -1.87 15.22
C ALA A 385 6.48 -2.86 16.33
N VAL A 386 7.16 -3.98 16.36
CA VAL A 386 7.04 -5.00 17.40
C VAL A 386 8.32 -5.01 18.26
N PRO A 387 8.24 -5.02 19.60
CA PRO A 387 9.42 -5.04 20.46
C PRO A 387 10.27 -6.30 20.28
N PRO A 388 11.63 -6.20 20.37
CA PRO A 388 12.53 -7.36 20.24
C PRO A 388 12.23 -8.49 21.22
N ALA A 389 11.80 -8.15 22.44
CA ALA A 389 11.43 -9.14 23.46
C ALA A 389 10.25 -10.00 23.02
N PHE A 390 9.26 -9.40 22.32
CA PHE A 390 8.13 -10.15 21.78
C PHE A 390 8.59 -11.11 20.69
N TYR A 391 9.43 -10.66 19.75
CA TYR A 391 9.94 -11.55 18.69
C TYR A 391 10.70 -12.73 19.25
N ASN A 392 11.53 -12.53 20.28
CA ASN A 392 12.26 -13.63 20.90
C ASN A 392 11.33 -14.64 21.59
N ALA A 393 10.33 -14.16 22.31
CA ALA A 393 9.33 -15.02 22.98
C ALA A 393 8.43 -15.73 21.97
N PHE A 394 7.99 -15.03 20.91
CA PHE A 394 7.20 -15.59 19.81
C PHE A 394 7.98 -16.69 19.07
N ALA A 395 9.24 -16.44 18.71
CA ALA A 395 10.11 -17.42 18.07
C ALA A 395 10.30 -18.66 18.97
N THR A 396 10.50 -18.47 20.27
CA THR A 396 10.66 -19.56 21.22
C THR A 396 9.39 -20.42 21.32
N GLU A 397 8.22 -19.79 21.36
CA GLU A 397 6.94 -20.51 21.43
C GLU A 397 6.62 -21.25 20.13
N LEU A 398 6.91 -20.67 18.95
CA LEU A 398 6.78 -21.35 17.66
C LEU A 398 7.65 -22.63 17.60
N ILE A 399 8.91 -22.53 18.05
CA ILE A 399 9.84 -23.67 18.07
C ILE A 399 9.33 -24.75 19.05
N LYS A 400 8.91 -24.36 20.22
CA LYS A 400 8.36 -25.23 21.26
C LYS A 400 7.13 -26.02 20.78
N ARG A 401 6.22 -25.34 20.03
CA ARG A 401 5.04 -25.98 19.43
C ARG A 401 5.35 -26.74 18.14
N ASN A 402 6.58 -26.72 17.68
CA ASN A 402 6.98 -27.26 16.36
C ASN A 402 6.13 -26.72 15.20
N LEU A 403 5.67 -25.47 15.31
CA LEU A 403 4.87 -24.78 14.31
C LEU A 403 5.80 -24.16 13.28
N LYS A 404 5.84 -24.74 12.09
CA LYS A 404 6.72 -24.31 10.99
C LYS A 404 6.02 -23.29 10.12
N ILE A 405 6.47 -22.06 10.19
CA ILE A 405 6.04 -20.95 9.34
C ILE A 405 7.25 -20.22 8.76
N TYR A 406 7.01 -19.30 7.84
CA TYR A 406 8.00 -18.36 7.31
C TYR A 406 7.40 -16.97 7.37
N TYR A 407 8.16 -15.97 7.81
CA TYR A 407 7.61 -14.65 8.01
C TYR A 407 8.60 -13.51 7.73
N SER A 408 8.00 -12.35 7.47
CA SER A 408 8.65 -11.05 7.36
C SER A 408 8.00 -10.05 8.28
N SER A 409 8.71 -8.95 8.60
CA SER A 409 8.14 -7.87 9.40
C SER A 409 8.91 -6.57 9.24
N PHE A 410 8.26 -5.45 9.62
CA PHE A 410 8.90 -4.16 9.84
C PHE A 410 9.50 -4.12 11.24
N VAL A 411 10.72 -3.63 11.37
CA VAL A 411 11.44 -3.61 12.65
C VAL A 411 12.26 -2.34 12.84
N ARG A 412 12.37 -1.92 14.09
CA ARG A 412 13.28 -0.84 14.50
C ARG A 412 14.63 -1.45 14.89
N LEU A 413 15.72 -0.71 14.65
CA LEU A 413 17.07 -1.15 14.99
C LEU A 413 17.36 -0.96 16.48
N GLU A 414 16.75 -1.78 17.32
CA GLU A 414 16.88 -1.75 18.78
C GLU A 414 18.06 -2.62 19.26
N LYS A 415 18.86 -2.10 20.18
CA LYS A 415 20.03 -2.82 20.72
C LYS A 415 19.72 -4.21 21.31
N ALA A 416 18.48 -4.44 21.70
CA ALA A 416 18.01 -5.74 22.21
C ALA A 416 17.90 -6.83 21.14
N PHE A 417 18.02 -6.50 19.84
CA PHE A 417 18.28 -7.50 18.80
C PHE A 417 19.72 -7.99 18.89
N THR A 418 19.98 -8.93 19.79
CA THR A 418 21.27 -9.62 19.92
C THR A 418 21.40 -10.72 18.86
N ALA A 419 22.64 -11.20 18.64
CA ALA A 419 22.90 -12.32 17.72
C ALA A 419 22.05 -13.56 18.06
N ASP A 420 21.82 -13.85 19.35
CA ASP A 420 21.02 -14.99 19.78
C ASP A 420 19.52 -14.79 19.48
N VAL A 421 18.99 -13.58 19.71
CA VAL A 421 17.60 -13.25 19.35
C VAL A 421 17.39 -13.40 17.83
N LEU A 422 18.27 -12.85 17.03
CA LEU A 422 18.19 -12.91 15.57
C LEU A 422 18.31 -14.34 15.03
N ARG A 423 19.18 -15.15 15.64
CA ARG A 423 19.29 -16.58 15.31
C ARG A 423 18.01 -17.34 15.70
N ASN A 424 17.43 -17.04 16.86
CA ASN A 424 16.16 -17.64 17.29
C ASN A 424 15.02 -17.28 16.34
N MET A 425 14.93 -16.01 15.91
CA MET A 425 13.98 -15.55 14.89
C MET A 425 14.16 -16.32 13.57
N TYR A 426 15.39 -16.43 13.06
CA TYR A 426 15.65 -17.17 11.82
C TYR A 426 15.24 -18.66 11.94
N ASN A 427 15.57 -19.30 13.05
CA ASN A 427 15.22 -20.70 13.31
C ASN A 427 13.70 -20.91 13.42
N SER A 428 12.96 -19.93 13.89
CA SER A 428 11.49 -19.97 13.95
C SER A 428 10.80 -19.62 12.63
N GLY A 429 11.56 -19.11 11.64
CA GLY A 429 11.05 -18.86 10.30
C GLY A 429 11.18 -17.44 9.75
N ALA A 430 11.81 -16.51 10.45
CA ALA A 430 12.10 -15.19 9.89
C ALA A 430 12.96 -15.33 8.61
N ARG A 431 12.54 -14.68 7.52
CA ARG A 431 13.26 -14.75 6.24
C ARG A 431 13.79 -13.42 5.78
N TYR A 432 12.98 -12.36 5.84
CA TYR A 432 13.49 -11.01 5.68
C TYR A 432 12.89 -10.07 6.72
N MET A 433 13.67 -9.04 7.07
CA MET A 433 13.23 -7.97 7.97
C MET A 433 13.45 -6.63 7.29
N MET A 434 12.46 -5.75 7.39
CA MET A 434 12.53 -4.38 6.89
C MET A 434 12.94 -3.44 8.03
N TRP A 435 14.18 -2.97 7.98
CA TRP A 435 14.81 -2.19 9.02
C TRP A 435 14.69 -0.69 8.76
N GLY A 436 14.05 0.04 9.67
CA GLY A 436 13.98 1.49 9.61
C GLY A 436 15.33 2.13 9.97
N TYR A 437 16.20 2.34 8.99
CA TYR A 437 17.53 2.94 9.16
C TYR A 437 17.50 4.47 9.11
N GLU A 438 16.80 5.01 8.18
CA GLU A 438 16.45 6.38 7.81
C GLU A 438 17.64 7.23 7.37
N SER A 439 18.68 7.43 8.17
CA SER A 439 19.89 8.21 7.86
C SER A 439 21.09 7.74 8.65
N GLU A 440 22.30 7.86 8.11
CA GLU A 440 23.55 7.61 8.84
C GLU A 440 23.94 8.81 9.70
N SER A 441 23.47 10.02 9.39
CA SER A 441 23.81 11.25 10.11
C SER A 441 23.23 11.26 11.53
N PRO A 442 24.07 11.38 12.59
CA PRO A 442 23.58 11.53 13.96
C PRO A 442 22.68 12.77 14.14
N ARG A 443 23.02 13.87 13.47
CA ARG A 443 22.27 15.12 13.51
C ARG A 443 20.86 14.95 12.92
N ILE A 444 20.75 14.35 11.75
CA ILE A 444 19.47 14.08 11.11
C ILE A 444 18.63 13.12 11.95
N MET A 445 19.25 12.07 12.51
CA MET A 445 18.56 11.11 13.39
C MET A 445 18.05 11.74 14.69
N GLU A 446 18.75 12.74 15.24
CA GLU A 446 18.28 13.53 16.36
C GLU A 446 17.07 14.39 15.99
N LEU A 447 17.09 15.10 14.85
CA LEU A 447 15.97 15.86 14.33
C LEU A 447 14.76 14.98 14.05
N MET A 448 14.96 13.77 13.53
CA MET A 448 13.93 12.76 13.31
C MET A 448 13.37 12.17 14.62
N ASN A 449 14.06 12.33 15.73
CA ASN A 449 13.74 11.74 17.03
C ASN A 449 13.44 10.21 16.93
N LYS A 450 14.25 9.50 16.13
CA LYS A 450 14.06 8.05 15.92
C LYS A 450 14.33 7.24 17.19
N GLY A 451 15.23 7.70 18.09
CA GLY A 451 15.47 7.13 19.42
C GLY A 451 16.15 5.75 19.41
N ILE A 452 16.89 5.41 18.36
CA ILE A 452 17.69 4.18 18.27
C ILE A 452 19.16 4.47 18.58
N ASP A 453 19.87 3.44 19.06
CA ASP A 453 21.30 3.53 19.32
C ASP A 453 22.09 3.44 18.02
N LEU A 454 22.72 4.56 17.63
CA LEU A 454 23.40 4.68 16.35
C LEU A 454 24.63 3.77 16.23
N LEU A 455 25.29 3.44 17.34
CA LEU A 455 26.47 2.58 17.37
C LEU A 455 26.11 1.10 17.13
N GLU A 456 24.91 0.72 17.52
CA GLU A 456 24.43 -0.67 17.44
C GLU A 456 23.87 -1.05 16.06
N ARG A 457 23.48 -0.09 15.23
CA ARG A 457 22.76 -0.34 13.97
C ARG A 457 23.49 -1.31 13.03
N LYS A 458 24.76 -1.03 12.76
CA LYS A 458 25.58 -1.87 11.85
C LYS A 458 25.83 -3.26 12.45
N ARG A 459 26.02 -3.35 13.78
CA ARG A 459 26.13 -4.64 14.49
C ARG A 459 24.85 -5.47 14.29
N ILE A 460 23.67 -4.86 14.51
CA ILE A 460 22.38 -5.55 14.37
C ILE A 460 22.20 -6.08 12.94
N LEU A 461 22.47 -5.26 11.92
CA LEU A 461 22.40 -5.68 10.53
C LEU A 461 23.41 -6.81 10.22
N ALA A 462 24.65 -6.71 10.75
CA ALA A 462 25.65 -7.76 10.57
C ALA A 462 25.24 -9.08 11.25
N ASP A 463 24.71 -9.01 12.47
CA ASP A 463 24.24 -10.20 13.19
C ASP A 463 23.00 -10.82 12.52
N SER A 464 22.10 -9.99 11.99
CA SER A 464 20.95 -10.41 11.18
C SER A 464 21.40 -11.13 9.89
N ALA A 465 22.35 -10.55 9.17
CA ALA A 465 22.93 -11.17 7.97
C ALA A 465 23.59 -12.53 8.28
N LYS A 466 24.37 -12.61 9.38
CA LYS A 466 25.00 -13.85 9.85
C LYS A 466 23.98 -14.91 10.27
N ALA A 467 22.84 -14.50 10.82
CA ALA A 467 21.75 -15.41 11.14
C ALA A 467 21.07 -16.00 9.90
N GLY A 468 21.27 -15.41 8.72
CA GLY A 468 20.64 -15.82 7.45
C GLY A 468 19.41 -15.00 7.07
N ILE A 469 19.06 -13.97 7.83
CA ILE A 469 17.94 -13.07 7.54
C ILE A 469 18.35 -12.12 6.42
N TRP A 470 17.46 -11.88 5.46
CA TRP A 470 17.62 -10.88 4.43
C TRP A 470 17.30 -9.49 4.98
N ASN A 471 18.24 -8.57 4.89
CA ASN A 471 18.09 -7.22 5.40
C ASN A 471 17.57 -6.28 4.29
N VAL A 472 16.33 -5.85 4.42
CA VAL A 472 15.75 -4.74 3.66
C VAL A 472 15.91 -3.48 4.50
N VAL A 473 16.53 -2.43 3.98
CA VAL A 473 16.79 -1.20 4.72
C VAL A 473 15.99 -0.05 4.13
N THR A 474 15.15 0.59 4.95
CA THR A 474 14.46 1.82 4.56
C THR A 474 15.28 3.05 4.95
N PHE A 475 15.28 4.07 4.08
CA PHE A 475 15.93 5.34 4.37
C PHE A 475 15.21 6.51 3.71
N LEU A 476 15.36 7.70 4.29
CA LEU A 476 14.72 8.93 3.83
C LEU A 476 15.70 9.74 2.98
N LEU A 477 15.21 10.29 1.89
CA LEU A 477 15.88 11.23 1.01
C LEU A 477 15.28 12.62 1.17
N GLY A 478 16.15 13.63 1.34
CA GLY A 478 15.72 15.02 1.37
C GLY A 478 14.99 15.41 2.65
N PHE A 479 15.40 14.86 3.79
CA PHE A 479 14.99 15.42 5.06
C PHE A 479 15.48 16.88 5.13
N PRO A 480 14.65 17.86 5.54
CA PRO A 480 15.06 19.27 5.60
C PRO A 480 16.34 19.44 6.40
N THR A 481 17.25 20.26 5.91
CA THR A 481 18.63 20.48 6.40
C THR A 481 19.65 19.37 6.13
N GLU A 482 19.26 18.22 5.54
CA GLU A 482 20.23 17.17 5.20
C GLU A 482 21.24 17.65 4.15
N THR A 483 22.54 17.55 4.43
CA THR A 483 23.58 17.90 3.47
C THR A 483 23.89 16.74 2.51
N ASP A 484 24.57 17.06 1.40
CA ASP A 484 24.97 16.02 0.43
C ASP A 484 25.98 15.03 1.05
N GLU A 485 26.83 15.45 1.99
CA GLU A 485 27.77 14.58 2.70
C GLU A 485 27.03 13.64 3.66
N GLU A 486 26.00 14.13 4.35
CA GLU A 486 25.16 13.31 5.24
C GLU A 486 24.37 12.26 4.45
N LEU A 487 23.79 12.65 3.32
CA LEU A 487 23.13 11.72 2.41
C LEU A 487 24.13 10.69 1.86
N GLN A 488 25.34 11.12 1.44
CA GLN A 488 26.35 10.20 0.92
C GLN A 488 26.78 9.17 1.98
N SER A 489 26.92 9.58 3.24
CA SER A 489 27.21 8.64 4.34
C SER A 489 26.14 7.56 4.50
N THR A 490 24.88 7.91 4.28
CA THR A 490 23.77 6.95 4.28
C THR A 490 23.84 6.01 3.07
N ILE A 491 24.12 6.55 1.89
CA ILE A 491 24.28 5.77 0.65
C ILE A 491 25.45 4.78 0.77
N ASP A 492 26.57 5.17 1.40
CA ASP A 492 27.71 4.28 1.61
C ASP A 492 27.36 3.05 2.45
N VAL A 493 26.48 3.21 3.46
CA VAL A 493 25.95 2.06 4.22
C VAL A 493 25.02 1.20 3.37
N ILE A 494 24.16 1.81 2.55
CA ILE A 494 23.24 1.07 1.67
C ILE A 494 24.02 0.20 0.67
N TYR A 495 25.18 0.66 0.20
CA TYR A 495 26.03 -0.12 -0.69
C TYR A 495 26.91 -1.18 0.02
N ASP A 496 26.95 -1.21 1.36
CA ASP A 496 27.62 -2.29 2.08
C ASP A 496 26.83 -3.60 2.00
N SER A 497 27.09 -4.36 0.95
CA SER A 497 26.43 -5.63 0.68
C SER A 497 26.68 -6.72 1.73
N THR A 498 27.56 -6.50 2.71
CA THR A 498 27.77 -7.44 3.83
C THR A 498 26.68 -7.35 4.87
N ILE A 499 26.02 -6.19 4.99
CA ILE A 499 24.98 -5.92 5.99
C ILE A 499 23.63 -5.50 5.39
N VAL A 500 23.59 -5.01 4.15
CA VAL A 500 22.37 -4.64 3.43
C VAL A 500 22.20 -5.57 2.22
N ASP A 501 21.02 -6.14 2.06
CA ASP A 501 20.69 -7.00 0.91
C ASP A 501 19.85 -6.25 -0.12
N THR A 502 18.84 -5.47 0.33
CA THR A 502 18.05 -4.55 -0.49
C THR A 502 17.74 -3.27 0.28
N CYS A 503 17.31 -2.25 -0.44
CA CYS A 503 16.90 -0.99 0.17
C CYS A 503 15.58 -0.46 -0.42
N VAL A 504 14.89 0.35 0.37
CA VAL A 504 13.66 1.06 -0.03
C VAL A 504 13.85 2.55 0.27
N PRO A 505 14.17 3.38 -0.74
CA PRO A 505 14.26 4.82 -0.58
C PRO A 505 12.86 5.44 -0.47
N SER A 506 12.69 6.37 0.45
CA SER A 506 11.48 7.16 0.59
C SER A 506 11.81 8.65 0.53
N ASN A 507 11.01 9.46 -0.17
CA ASN A 507 11.16 10.91 -0.13
C ASN A 507 10.54 11.45 1.16
N PHE A 508 11.22 12.40 1.78
CA PHE A 508 10.61 13.15 2.85
C PHE A 508 9.35 13.88 2.35
N ALA A 509 8.31 13.86 3.16
CA ALA A 509 7.09 14.64 2.95
C ALA A 509 6.61 15.22 4.29
N LEU A 510 6.25 16.50 4.30
CA LEU A 510 5.67 17.13 5.48
C LEU A 510 4.22 16.67 5.65
N LYS A 511 4.01 15.67 6.49
CA LYS A 511 2.70 15.06 6.71
C LYS A 511 1.80 15.94 7.59
N LYS A 512 0.48 15.96 7.29
CA LYS A 512 -0.51 16.78 8.02
C LYS A 512 -0.56 16.46 9.52
N ASN A 513 -0.40 15.18 9.87
CA ASN A 513 -0.48 14.67 11.25
C ASN A 513 0.88 14.45 11.91
N ALA A 514 2.00 14.76 11.25
CA ALA A 514 3.34 14.58 11.81
C ALA A 514 3.67 15.64 12.87
N ILE A 515 4.44 15.24 13.88
CA ILE A 515 4.94 16.15 14.95
C ILE A 515 5.72 17.31 14.35
N LEU A 516 6.46 17.08 13.26
CA LEU A 516 7.30 18.08 12.61
C LEU A 516 6.52 19.28 12.08
N LYS A 517 5.24 19.13 11.74
CA LYS A 517 4.36 20.25 11.35
C LYS A 517 4.37 21.38 12.39
N SER A 518 4.43 21.05 13.68
CA SER A 518 4.47 22.03 14.77
C SER A 518 5.89 22.52 15.13
N LYS A 519 6.92 22.04 14.41
CA LYS A 519 8.35 22.31 14.69
C LYS A 519 9.12 22.66 13.43
N THR A 520 8.47 23.22 12.43
CA THR A 520 9.09 23.55 11.13
C THR A 520 10.31 24.45 11.25
N ASP A 521 10.32 25.37 12.23
CA ASP A 521 11.47 26.26 12.52
C ASP A 521 12.75 25.50 12.89
N SER A 522 12.63 24.25 13.38
CA SER A 522 13.81 23.42 13.73
C SER A 522 14.47 22.76 12.53
N VAL A 523 13.86 22.83 11.34
CA VAL A 523 14.26 22.09 10.15
C VAL A 523 14.21 22.94 8.86
N ASP A 524 14.44 24.24 8.97
CA ASP A 524 14.51 25.23 7.87
C ASP A 524 13.31 25.29 6.89
N ILE A 525 12.17 24.71 7.24
CA ILE A 525 10.93 24.85 6.48
C ILE A 525 10.38 26.25 6.72
N THR A 526 10.36 27.08 5.67
CA THR A 526 9.98 28.49 5.74
C THR A 526 8.50 28.72 5.49
N GLU A 527 7.91 27.92 4.61
CA GLU A 527 6.50 28.03 4.23
C GLU A 527 5.95 26.62 3.94
N PHE A 528 4.67 26.43 4.23
CA PHE A 528 3.94 25.25 3.77
C PHE A 528 2.47 25.56 3.50
N HIS A 529 1.91 24.89 2.48
CA HIS A 529 0.54 25.08 2.02
C HIS A 529 -0.16 23.73 1.89
N GLU A 530 -1.48 23.73 2.00
CA GLU A 530 -2.28 22.52 1.76
C GLU A 530 -2.07 22.02 0.33
N ASN A 531 -2.08 20.71 0.16
CA ASN A 531 -1.96 20.02 -1.13
C ASN A 531 -3.30 19.37 -1.53
N GLY A 532 -4.41 20.00 -1.14
CA GLY A 532 -5.78 19.54 -1.28
C GLY A 532 -6.32 18.85 -0.03
N GLU A 533 -7.64 18.85 0.12
CA GLU A 533 -8.34 18.27 1.28
C GLU A 533 -8.10 16.76 1.36
N LEU A 534 -8.03 16.10 0.20
CA LEU A 534 -7.85 14.66 0.09
C LEU A 534 -6.38 14.22 0.01
N HIS A 535 -5.42 15.10 0.30
CA HIS A 535 -4.00 14.76 0.37
C HIS A 535 -3.47 14.78 1.81
N ILE A 536 -2.57 13.87 2.15
CA ILE A 536 -2.05 13.68 3.52
C ILE A 536 -0.83 14.53 3.87
N SER A 537 -0.25 15.25 2.91
CA SER A 537 0.94 16.09 3.13
C SER A 537 0.76 17.50 2.60
N TYR A 538 1.56 18.40 3.14
CA TYR A 538 1.70 19.76 2.66
C TYR A 538 2.68 19.85 1.49
N LYS A 539 2.49 20.84 0.62
CA LYS A 539 3.57 21.40 -0.18
C LYS A 539 4.38 22.31 0.74
N TYR A 540 5.69 22.28 0.66
CA TYR A 540 6.54 23.11 1.52
C TYR A 540 7.72 23.66 0.76
N SER A 541 8.27 24.78 1.28
CA SER A 541 9.53 25.38 0.86
C SER A 541 10.57 25.20 1.98
N SER A 542 11.79 24.87 1.62
CA SER A 542 12.92 24.70 2.53
C SER A 542 14.10 25.49 2.00
N LEU A 543 14.95 25.99 2.91
CA LEU A 543 16.17 26.70 2.53
C LEU A 543 17.26 25.75 2.02
N SER A 544 17.24 24.48 2.45
CA SER A 544 18.27 23.50 2.12
C SER A 544 18.06 22.81 0.79
N SER A 545 16.82 22.59 0.36
CA SER A 545 16.52 21.94 -0.92
C SER A 545 15.08 22.13 -1.37
N THR A 546 14.87 22.22 -2.68
CA THR A 546 13.55 22.21 -3.31
C THR A 546 13.05 20.77 -3.47
N MET A 547 11.73 20.60 -3.65
CA MET A 547 11.13 19.30 -3.94
C MET A 547 11.65 18.69 -5.25
N GLU A 548 11.97 19.52 -6.25
CA GLU A 548 12.57 19.10 -7.52
C GLU A 548 13.99 18.55 -7.30
N GLU A 549 14.80 19.18 -6.47
CA GLU A 549 16.15 18.69 -6.12
C GLU A 549 16.08 17.35 -5.38
N VAL A 550 15.15 17.21 -4.42
CA VAL A 550 14.92 15.92 -3.72
C VAL A 550 14.55 14.82 -4.71
N LYS A 551 13.60 15.07 -5.63
CA LYS A 551 13.22 14.12 -6.69
C LYS A 551 14.41 13.80 -7.61
N ALA A 552 15.19 14.81 -7.99
CA ALA A 552 16.37 14.62 -8.84
C ALA A 552 17.45 13.78 -8.13
N ARG A 553 17.67 13.97 -6.82
CA ARG A 553 18.59 13.14 -6.01
C ARG A 553 18.10 11.68 -5.97
N ARG A 554 16.82 11.46 -5.72
CA ARG A 554 16.22 10.12 -5.73
C ARG A 554 16.39 9.45 -7.09
N ASN A 555 16.02 10.11 -8.18
CA ASN A 555 16.13 9.56 -9.53
C ASN A 555 17.59 9.18 -9.88
N ARG A 556 18.57 10.02 -9.48
CA ARG A 556 20.00 9.70 -9.68
C ARG A 556 20.42 8.47 -8.87
N PHE A 557 20.00 8.37 -7.61
CA PHE A 557 20.28 7.21 -6.78
C PHE A 557 19.67 5.93 -7.37
N GLU A 558 18.36 5.95 -7.68
CA GLU A 558 17.65 4.77 -8.21
C GLU A 558 18.23 4.32 -9.55
N LYS A 559 18.51 5.26 -10.45
CA LYS A 559 19.14 4.96 -11.73
C LYS A 559 20.49 4.26 -11.53
N LYS A 560 21.38 4.87 -10.73
CA LYS A 560 22.70 4.29 -10.46
C LYS A 560 22.58 2.91 -9.79
N PHE A 561 21.70 2.77 -8.82
CA PHE A 561 21.48 1.50 -8.11
C PHE A 561 21.00 0.40 -9.07
N LEU A 562 20.07 0.71 -9.96
CA LEU A 562 19.60 -0.24 -10.98
C LEU A 562 20.71 -0.58 -12.01
N GLU A 563 21.53 0.39 -12.41
CA GLU A 563 22.71 0.15 -13.28
C GLU A 563 23.71 -0.80 -12.63
N ASP A 564 24.05 -0.55 -11.35
CA ASP A 564 25.01 -1.35 -10.58
C ASP A 564 24.51 -2.78 -10.26
N THR A 565 23.22 -3.00 -10.35
CA THR A 565 22.55 -4.28 -10.03
C THR A 565 21.79 -4.91 -11.20
N ALA A 566 22.04 -4.44 -12.43
CA ALA A 566 21.26 -4.80 -13.62
C ALA A 566 21.25 -6.31 -13.96
N ASP A 567 22.26 -7.06 -13.52
CA ASP A 567 22.36 -8.50 -13.71
C ASP A 567 21.80 -9.33 -12.54
N ARG A 568 21.31 -8.68 -11.48
CA ARG A 568 20.80 -9.37 -10.29
C ARG A 568 19.31 -9.63 -10.38
N LEU A 569 18.89 -10.80 -9.95
CA LEU A 569 17.49 -11.20 -9.93
C LEU A 569 16.64 -10.31 -9.03
N TRP A 570 17.09 -10.09 -7.80
CA TRP A 570 16.27 -9.49 -6.75
C TRP A 570 15.80 -8.04 -7.01
N PRO A 571 16.58 -7.10 -7.60
CA PRO A 571 16.08 -5.74 -7.80
C PRO A 571 14.95 -5.64 -8.84
N HIS A 572 14.86 -6.64 -9.71
CA HIS A 572 13.92 -6.63 -10.84
C HIS A 572 12.69 -7.53 -10.63
N THR A 573 12.77 -8.49 -9.69
CA THR A 573 11.71 -9.48 -9.50
C THR A 573 11.06 -9.43 -8.12
N PHE A 574 11.75 -8.89 -7.11
CA PHE A 574 11.32 -8.88 -5.71
C PHE A 574 11.12 -7.46 -5.18
N THR A 575 10.52 -6.59 -5.98
CA THR A 575 10.11 -5.24 -5.53
C THR A 575 9.16 -5.35 -4.36
N GLU A 576 8.32 -6.40 -4.34
CA GLU A 576 7.47 -6.75 -3.22
C GLU A 576 8.03 -7.97 -2.48
N GLY A 577 7.99 -7.90 -1.16
CA GLY A 577 8.63 -8.87 -0.29
C GLY A 577 8.10 -10.30 -0.39
N ASP A 578 6.86 -10.51 -0.85
CA ASP A 578 6.23 -11.83 -0.88
C ASP A 578 6.98 -12.82 -1.80
N TYR A 579 7.36 -12.38 -3.00
CA TYR A 579 8.13 -13.22 -3.92
C TYR A 579 9.54 -13.50 -3.39
N LEU A 580 10.14 -12.50 -2.75
CA LEU A 580 11.42 -12.67 -2.06
C LEU A 580 11.32 -13.76 -0.98
N MET A 581 10.27 -13.73 -0.17
CA MET A 581 10.08 -14.71 0.90
C MET A 581 9.99 -16.13 0.37
N PHE A 582 9.28 -16.37 -0.74
CA PHE A 582 9.21 -17.69 -1.39
C PHE A 582 10.58 -18.16 -1.85
N TYR A 583 11.36 -17.28 -2.49
CA TYR A 583 12.71 -17.63 -2.96
C TYR A 583 13.68 -17.86 -1.81
N LEU A 584 13.64 -17.04 -0.76
CA LEU A 584 14.45 -17.24 0.45
C LEU A 584 14.11 -18.56 1.16
N THR A 585 12.84 -18.92 1.18
CA THR A 585 12.38 -20.17 1.78
C THR A 585 12.84 -21.39 0.99
N ARG A 586 12.77 -21.32 -0.34
CA ARG A 586 13.11 -22.45 -1.21
C ARG A 586 14.60 -22.62 -1.45
N TYR A 587 15.31 -21.53 -1.69
CA TYR A 587 16.69 -21.56 -2.16
C TYR A 587 17.72 -21.05 -1.15
N GLY A 588 17.25 -20.31 -0.14
CA GLY A 588 18.11 -19.67 0.83
C GLY A 588 18.72 -18.34 0.34
N LYS A 589 19.26 -17.58 1.29
CA LYS A 589 19.80 -16.24 1.07
C LYS A 589 20.95 -16.20 0.06
N ASP A 590 21.90 -17.11 0.17
CA ASP A 590 23.09 -17.12 -0.68
C ASP A 590 22.75 -17.32 -2.15
N TYR A 591 21.80 -18.19 -2.45
CA TYR A 591 21.33 -18.40 -3.83
C TYR A 591 20.72 -17.13 -4.38
N VAL A 592 19.75 -16.54 -3.68
CA VAL A 592 19.06 -15.33 -4.14
C VAL A 592 20.03 -14.17 -4.35
N LYS A 593 20.95 -13.97 -3.41
CA LYS A 593 21.93 -12.88 -3.46
C LYS A 593 22.92 -13.00 -4.60
N ASN A 594 23.32 -14.22 -4.92
CA ASN A 594 24.38 -14.48 -5.91
C ASN A 594 23.85 -14.86 -7.30
N TYR A 595 22.55 -15.09 -7.45
CA TYR A 595 21.98 -15.38 -8.77
C TYR A 595 22.19 -14.21 -9.73
N ARG A 596 22.59 -14.53 -10.96
CA ARG A 596 22.77 -13.56 -12.06
C ARG A 596 21.84 -13.93 -13.20
N LEU A 597 21.07 -12.97 -13.65
CA LEU A 597 20.21 -13.11 -14.83
C LEU A 597 21.08 -13.32 -16.08
N LYS A 598 20.66 -14.20 -16.95
CA LYS A 598 21.32 -14.45 -18.24
C LYS A 598 21.20 -13.24 -19.16
N TYR A 599 20.10 -12.53 -19.05
CA TYR A 599 19.81 -11.32 -19.82
C TYR A 599 19.73 -10.13 -18.88
N LYS A 600 20.48 -9.08 -19.19
CA LYS A 600 20.36 -7.80 -18.49
C LYS A 600 19.10 -7.08 -18.96
N LYS A 601 18.39 -6.44 -18.06
CA LYS A 601 17.30 -5.55 -18.43
C LYS A 601 17.88 -4.29 -19.06
N ASP A 602 17.35 -3.88 -20.21
CA ASP A 602 17.60 -2.53 -20.72
C ASP A 602 16.99 -1.54 -19.73
N ILE A 603 17.87 -0.79 -19.06
CA ILE A 603 17.42 0.25 -18.11
C ILE A 603 16.76 1.33 -18.96
N PRO A 604 15.49 1.68 -18.70
CA PRO A 604 14.80 2.72 -19.44
C PRO A 604 15.64 4.00 -19.41
N LYS A 605 15.89 4.58 -20.59
CA LYS A 605 16.47 5.93 -20.68
C LYS A 605 15.37 6.90 -20.23
N TYR A 606 15.41 7.32 -18.97
CA TYR A 606 14.54 8.39 -18.45
C TYR A 606 14.96 9.75 -18.99
#